data_65e9dc274ebd93fa3c43a9a75a0fb75c
#
_entry.id   65e9dc274ebd93fa3c43a9a75a0fb75c
#
_cell.length_a   1.000
_cell.length_b   1.000
_cell.length_c   1.000
_cell.angle_alpha   90.00
_cell.angle_beta   90.00
_cell.angle_gamma   90.00
#
_symmetry.space_group_name_H-M   'P 1'
#
loop_
_entity.id
_entity.type
_entity.pdbx_description
1 polymer ?
#
loop_
_entity_poly.entity_id
_entity_poly.type
_entity_poly.pdbx_seq_one_letter_code
_entity_poly.pdbx_strand_id
1 'polypeptide(L)'
;MATSIQKGMFMYAWTVYEIGTERILSDMQRIGCDTVVLNSSYHQGRFFQSQTEQFLQVPHAGVFFRPDPTRYGRVQPVVHRSLAKEELFPRMREACRKQNMHFHTWWVGVHNSAIGTQFPELCVQNVWRDRFTYSLCPAQPDVKEYIEALFEDTLIQVQPDRITVEAASFMMMKHGGHHEINLLHVGEAAQWLLSLCFCPACKRIASERGIDGDAVQELSKRLLQPMLSKDYGPLPEEGSQIAYLMLSYPELYAYQQSREQITTDLIASLHEIAGRYQVKIDYIPSSTPFSVNQSFLEGVSLRNLAPHVDRFVPLMYGDQTDSLRYGVQNLQLHDPKQEIGVALSLHHQRTKTKGALIEKVKAAVEEGANCLYYYNYSLVNERRLAWVQAANESV
;
A
#
# COMPACT_ATOMS: atom_id res chain seq x y z
N MET A 1 -26.04 18.01 9.60
CA MET A 1 -25.35 17.32 10.72
C MET A 1 -23.94 17.08 10.24
N ALA A 2 -22.93 17.52 10.98
CA ALA A 2 -21.57 17.17 10.65
C ALA A 2 -21.43 15.64 10.77
N THR A 3 -21.09 14.95 9.70
CA THR A 3 -20.79 13.52 9.74
C THR A 3 -19.57 13.34 10.63
N SER A 4 -19.70 12.52 11.70
CA SER A 4 -18.58 12.23 12.58
C SER A 4 -17.47 11.60 11.72
N ILE A 5 -16.23 12.10 11.87
CA ILE A 5 -15.09 11.55 11.16
C ILE A 5 -14.78 10.14 11.64
N GLN A 6 -14.63 9.20 10.73
CA GLN A 6 -14.25 7.82 11.03
C GLN A 6 -12.81 7.75 11.52
N LYS A 7 -12.53 6.96 12.57
CA LYS A 7 -11.20 6.86 13.19
C LYS A 7 -10.79 5.40 13.32
N GLY A 8 -9.81 4.97 12.51
CA GLY A 8 -9.36 3.60 12.44
C GLY A 8 -7.91 3.40 12.86
N MET A 9 -7.56 2.17 13.19
CA MET A 9 -6.19 1.80 13.51
C MET A 9 -5.79 0.49 12.84
N PHE A 10 -4.68 0.52 12.13
CA PHE A 10 -4.07 -0.68 11.55
C PHE A 10 -3.50 -1.57 12.64
N MET A 11 -3.65 -2.87 12.46
CA MET A 11 -3.07 -3.88 13.36
C MET A 11 -2.77 -5.18 12.63
N TYR A 12 -1.88 -5.98 13.21
CA TYR A 12 -1.47 -7.25 12.66
C TYR A 12 -2.22 -8.43 13.26
N ALA A 13 -2.57 -9.40 12.43
CA ALA A 13 -3.30 -10.60 12.82
C ALA A 13 -2.61 -11.39 13.94
N TRP A 14 -1.30 -11.50 13.90
CA TRP A 14 -0.53 -12.19 14.96
C TRP A 14 -0.62 -11.48 16.32
N THR A 15 -0.69 -10.15 16.34
CA THR A 15 -0.87 -9.39 17.59
C THR A 15 -2.27 -9.63 18.17
N VAL A 16 -3.29 -9.59 17.33
CA VAL A 16 -4.68 -9.86 17.74
C VAL A 16 -4.85 -11.28 18.29
N TYR A 17 -4.15 -12.24 17.66
CA TYR A 17 -4.11 -13.62 18.13
C TYR A 17 -3.53 -13.76 19.55
N GLU A 18 -2.43 -13.06 19.85
CA GLU A 18 -1.76 -13.10 21.16
C GLU A 18 -2.52 -12.33 22.25
N ILE A 19 -3.04 -11.14 21.92
CA ILE A 19 -3.69 -10.24 22.92
C ILE A 19 -5.15 -10.59 23.13
N GLY A 20 -5.83 -11.07 22.09
CA GLY A 20 -7.25 -11.35 22.09
C GLY A 20 -8.13 -10.15 21.67
N THR A 21 -9.24 -10.49 21.04
CA THR A 21 -10.18 -9.54 20.43
C THR A 21 -10.77 -8.55 21.44
N GLU A 22 -11.14 -9.02 22.61
CA GLU A 22 -11.81 -8.19 23.65
C GLU A 22 -10.92 -7.05 24.13
N ARG A 23 -9.65 -7.34 24.40
CA ARG A 23 -8.69 -6.32 24.80
C ARG A 23 -8.45 -5.30 23.69
N ILE A 24 -8.29 -5.74 22.46
CA ILE A 24 -8.13 -4.86 21.30
C ILE A 24 -9.29 -3.87 21.20
N LEU A 25 -10.54 -4.35 21.27
CA LEU A 25 -11.71 -3.49 21.15
C LEU A 25 -11.84 -2.52 22.33
N SER A 26 -11.54 -2.97 23.56
CA SER A 26 -11.48 -2.09 24.73
C SER A 26 -10.46 -0.96 24.54
N ASP A 27 -9.27 -1.28 24.02
CA ASP A 27 -8.26 -0.26 23.74
C ASP A 27 -8.70 0.70 22.62
N MET A 28 -9.34 0.20 21.55
CA MET A 28 -9.88 1.04 20.46
C MET A 28 -10.91 2.04 21.00
N GLN A 29 -11.85 1.59 21.81
CA GLN A 29 -12.86 2.47 22.43
C GLN A 29 -12.21 3.51 23.35
N ARG A 30 -11.26 3.09 24.19
CA ARG A 30 -10.51 3.98 25.10
C ARG A 30 -9.80 5.10 24.38
N ILE A 31 -9.20 4.82 23.21
CA ILE A 31 -8.49 5.82 22.42
C ILE A 31 -9.39 6.58 21.43
N GLY A 32 -10.71 6.31 21.43
CA GLY A 32 -11.67 6.98 20.57
C GLY A 32 -11.58 6.56 19.08
N CYS A 33 -11.16 5.32 18.81
CA CYS A 33 -11.24 4.70 17.50
C CYS A 33 -12.52 3.85 17.39
N ASP A 34 -13.21 3.98 16.26
CA ASP A 34 -14.44 3.26 15.93
C ASP A 34 -14.24 2.15 14.89
N THR A 35 -13.02 2.01 14.37
CA THR A 35 -12.70 1.13 13.24
C THR A 35 -11.43 0.32 13.52
N VAL A 36 -11.55 -1.00 13.41
CA VAL A 36 -10.43 -1.94 13.38
C VAL A 36 -10.00 -2.18 11.93
N VAL A 37 -8.71 -2.06 11.62
CA VAL A 37 -8.15 -2.37 10.29
C VAL A 37 -7.15 -3.51 10.43
N LEU A 38 -7.62 -4.74 10.22
CA LEU A 38 -6.86 -5.97 10.46
C LEU A 38 -6.27 -6.53 9.16
N ASN A 39 -4.97 -6.80 9.12
CA ASN A 39 -4.38 -7.36 7.92
C ASN A 39 -4.84 -8.82 7.65
N SER A 40 -5.29 -9.08 6.42
CA SER A 40 -5.66 -10.42 5.94
C SER A 40 -4.56 -11.09 5.11
N SER A 41 -3.71 -10.29 4.47
CA SER A 41 -2.46 -10.70 3.81
C SER A 41 -1.37 -9.69 4.12
N TYR A 42 -0.11 -10.14 4.15
CA TYR A 42 1.01 -9.24 4.38
C TYR A 42 2.31 -9.76 3.79
N HIS A 43 3.27 -8.85 3.64
CA HIS A 43 4.64 -9.17 3.20
C HIS A 43 5.53 -9.68 4.33
N GLN A 44 6.68 -10.21 3.99
CA GLN A 44 7.73 -10.59 4.95
C GLN A 44 8.34 -9.36 5.61
N GLY A 45 8.73 -9.50 6.89
CA GLY A 45 9.40 -8.43 7.61
C GLY A 45 9.87 -8.85 9.00
N ARG A 46 10.45 -7.89 9.73
CA ARG A 46 10.82 -8.01 11.14
C ARG A 46 10.09 -6.92 11.91
N PHE A 47 9.20 -7.33 12.80
CA PHE A 47 8.29 -6.42 13.51
C PHE A 47 8.56 -6.49 15.01
N PHE A 48 8.87 -5.32 15.60
CA PHE A 48 9.08 -5.18 17.02
C PHE A 48 7.77 -4.73 17.66
N GLN A 49 7.19 -5.61 18.48
CA GLN A 49 5.91 -5.38 19.14
C GLN A 49 6.14 -5.08 20.63
N SER A 50 5.52 -4.04 21.13
CA SER A 50 5.61 -3.67 22.55
C SER A 50 4.36 -4.08 23.35
N GLN A 51 3.35 -4.62 22.69
CA GLN A 51 2.05 -4.98 23.27
C GLN A 51 1.94 -6.47 23.63
N THR A 52 2.87 -7.30 23.16
CA THR A 52 2.84 -8.75 23.28
C THR A 52 4.06 -9.26 24.06
N GLU A 53 3.96 -10.48 24.62
CA GLU A 53 5.13 -11.13 25.27
C GLU A 53 6.23 -11.45 24.25
N GLN A 54 5.84 -11.89 23.06
CA GLN A 54 6.78 -12.10 21.97
C GLN A 54 7.12 -10.78 21.27
N PHE A 55 8.21 -10.16 21.71
CA PHE A 55 8.63 -8.84 21.24
C PHE A 55 9.00 -8.78 19.74
N LEU A 56 9.59 -9.84 19.18
CA LEU A 56 10.01 -9.90 17.78
C LEU A 56 9.17 -10.91 17.00
N GLN A 57 8.47 -10.43 15.98
CA GLN A 57 7.79 -11.25 14.98
C GLN A 57 8.51 -11.19 13.64
N VAL A 58 8.69 -12.35 13.00
CA VAL A 58 9.35 -12.51 11.69
C VAL A 58 8.45 -13.36 10.78
N PRO A 59 7.27 -12.85 10.38
CA PRO A 59 6.38 -13.59 9.50
C PRO A 59 6.98 -13.70 8.09
N HIS A 60 6.71 -14.82 7.41
CA HIS A 60 6.86 -14.88 5.96
C HIS A 60 5.71 -14.14 5.25
N ALA A 61 5.87 -13.79 3.98
CA ALA A 61 4.77 -13.25 3.19
C ALA A 61 3.66 -14.30 3.02
N GLY A 62 2.40 -13.88 3.20
CA GLY A 62 1.28 -14.81 3.08
C GLY A 62 -0.04 -14.28 3.65
N VAL A 63 -1.01 -15.19 3.74
CA VAL A 63 -2.38 -14.92 4.20
C VAL A 63 -2.62 -15.46 5.60
N PHE A 64 -3.52 -14.81 6.35
CA PHE A 64 -3.84 -15.13 7.74
C PHE A 64 -5.22 -15.77 7.93
N PHE A 65 -5.94 -15.99 6.83
CA PHE A 65 -7.18 -16.76 6.78
C PHE A 65 -6.97 -18.10 6.07
N ARG A 66 -7.95 -18.98 6.08
CA ARG A 66 -7.93 -20.25 5.36
C ARG A 66 -8.47 -20.05 3.95
N PRO A 67 -7.60 -20.02 2.93
CA PRO A 67 -8.04 -19.84 1.55
C PRO A 67 -8.74 -21.11 1.01
N ASP A 68 -9.63 -20.92 0.03
CA ASP A 68 -10.20 -22.02 -0.76
C ASP A 68 -9.27 -22.30 -1.97
N PRO A 69 -8.50 -23.38 -1.96
CA PRO A 69 -7.51 -23.66 -3.01
C PRO A 69 -8.13 -23.88 -4.40
N THR A 70 -9.43 -24.14 -4.49
CA THR A 70 -10.13 -24.37 -5.78
C THR A 70 -10.35 -23.06 -6.56
N ARG A 71 -10.16 -21.91 -5.94
CA ARG A 71 -10.31 -20.59 -6.57
C ARG A 71 -9.09 -20.13 -7.33
N TYR A 72 -7.94 -20.73 -7.07
CA TYR A 72 -6.65 -20.28 -7.59
C TYR A 72 -6.18 -21.19 -8.71
N GLY A 73 -5.50 -20.59 -9.68
CA GLY A 73 -4.84 -21.32 -10.77
C GLY A 73 -3.47 -21.86 -10.36
N ARG A 74 -2.47 -21.58 -11.19
CA ARG A 74 -1.09 -22.03 -10.98
C ARG A 74 -0.46 -21.48 -9.69
N VAL A 75 -0.77 -20.23 -9.34
CA VAL A 75 -0.22 -19.57 -8.16
C VAL A 75 -1.19 -19.73 -7.00
N GLN A 76 -0.71 -20.35 -5.92
CA GLN A 76 -1.48 -20.60 -4.70
C GLN A 76 -1.00 -19.67 -3.57
N PRO A 77 -1.90 -19.20 -2.68
CA PRO A 77 -1.50 -18.38 -1.55
C PRO A 77 -0.65 -19.16 -0.55
N VAL A 78 0.37 -18.49 -0.01
CA VAL A 78 1.15 -19.04 1.10
C VAL A 78 0.41 -18.73 2.40
N VAL A 79 0.17 -19.76 3.23
CA VAL A 79 -0.71 -19.66 4.40
C VAL A 79 0.07 -19.67 5.70
N HIS A 80 -0.23 -18.73 6.59
CA HIS A 80 0.20 -18.76 7.99
C HIS A 80 -0.64 -19.78 8.77
N ARG A 81 -0.21 -21.04 8.75
CA ARG A 81 -0.99 -22.19 9.24
C ARG A 81 -1.46 -22.08 10.69
N SER A 82 -0.70 -21.44 11.57
CA SER A 82 -1.09 -21.21 12.97
C SER A 82 -2.28 -20.27 13.08
N LEU A 83 -2.25 -19.16 12.34
CA LEU A 83 -3.29 -18.12 12.37
C LEU A 83 -4.52 -18.47 11.53
N ALA A 84 -4.32 -19.17 10.41
CA ALA A 84 -5.41 -19.60 9.54
C ALA A 84 -6.28 -20.75 10.11
N LYS A 85 -5.85 -21.41 11.18
CA LYS A 85 -6.66 -22.40 11.90
C LYS A 85 -7.65 -21.77 12.86
N GLU A 86 -7.36 -20.57 13.32
CA GLU A 86 -8.19 -19.83 14.25
C GLU A 86 -9.29 -19.09 13.50
N GLU A 87 -10.45 -19.00 14.09
CA GLU A 87 -11.57 -18.20 13.57
C GLU A 87 -11.36 -16.69 13.89
N LEU A 88 -10.16 -16.17 13.65
CA LEU A 88 -9.76 -14.83 14.02
C LEU A 88 -10.67 -13.76 13.39
N PHE A 89 -10.87 -13.83 12.07
CA PHE A 89 -11.65 -12.85 11.33
C PHE A 89 -13.15 -12.92 11.68
N PRO A 90 -13.79 -14.10 11.70
CA PRO A 90 -15.18 -14.22 12.17
C PRO A 90 -15.38 -13.70 13.61
N ARG A 91 -14.46 -14.02 14.53
CA ARG A 91 -14.50 -13.53 15.91
C ARG A 91 -14.37 -12.00 15.99
N MET A 92 -13.40 -11.41 15.27
CA MET A 92 -13.20 -9.96 15.26
C MET A 92 -14.42 -9.24 14.68
N ARG A 93 -14.94 -9.72 13.55
CA ARG A 93 -16.15 -9.16 12.92
C ARG A 93 -17.34 -9.17 13.87
N GLU A 94 -17.61 -10.31 14.50
CA GLU A 94 -18.74 -10.44 15.44
C GLU A 94 -18.55 -9.55 16.69
N ALA A 95 -17.33 -9.43 17.18
CA ALA A 95 -17.03 -8.58 18.33
C ALA A 95 -17.16 -7.08 17.97
N CYS A 96 -16.71 -6.65 16.79
CA CYS A 96 -16.93 -5.30 16.28
C CYS A 96 -18.42 -5.00 16.14
N ARG A 97 -19.20 -5.92 15.53
CA ARG A 97 -20.65 -5.77 15.37
C ARG A 97 -21.36 -5.59 16.72
N LYS A 98 -21.01 -6.37 17.74
CA LYS A 98 -21.58 -6.26 19.09
C LYS A 98 -21.31 -4.91 19.76
N GLN A 99 -20.22 -4.27 19.41
CA GLN A 99 -19.77 -3.00 20.01
C GLN A 99 -20.04 -1.79 19.11
N ASN A 100 -20.80 -1.93 18.01
CA ASN A 100 -21.06 -0.90 17.00
C ASN A 100 -19.76 -0.29 16.43
N MET A 101 -18.75 -1.11 16.23
CA MET A 101 -17.49 -0.74 15.59
C MET A 101 -17.43 -1.27 14.17
N HIS A 102 -16.70 -0.58 13.31
CA HIS A 102 -16.43 -1.01 11.94
C HIS A 102 -15.28 -2.01 11.90
N PHE A 103 -15.43 -3.02 11.03
CA PHE A 103 -14.41 -4.02 10.76
C PHE A 103 -13.91 -3.90 9.32
N HIS A 104 -12.74 -3.32 9.12
CA HIS A 104 -12.06 -3.26 7.83
C HIS A 104 -10.94 -4.29 7.76
N THR A 105 -10.62 -4.76 6.56
CA THR A 105 -9.42 -5.56 6.36
C THR A 105 -8.36 -4.80 5.57
N TRP A 106 -7.10 -4.99 5.94
CA TRP A 106 -5.95 -4.50 5.23
C TRP A 106 -5.34 -5.64 4.40
N TRP A 107 -5.27 -5.43 3.12
CA TRP A 107 -4.92 -6.44 2.14
C TRP A 107 -3.73 -5.96 1.29
N VAL A 108 -2.65 -6.77 1.25
CA VAL A 108 -1.44 -6.51 0.47
C VAL A 108 -1.42 -7.46 -0.73
N GLY A 109 -1.31 -6.90 -1.93
CA GLY A 109 -1.42 -7.64 -3.18
C GLY A 109 -0.09 -8.23 -3.67
N VAL A 110 0.63 -7.48 -4.52
CA VAL A 110 1.81 -7.97 -5.26
C VAL A 110 3.09 -8.04 -4.44
N HIS A 111 3.12 -7.50 -3.23
CA HIS A 111 4.29 -7.56 -2.35
C HIS A 111 4.39 -8.91 -1.65
N ASN A 112 4.98 -9.90 -2.33
CA ASN A 112 5.01 -11.28 -1.83
C ASN A 112 6.32 -12.00 -2.19
N SER A 113 7.30 -11.92 -1.28
CA SER A 113 8.62 -12.57 -1.46
C SER A 113 8.53 -14.10 -1.50
N ALA A 114 7.55 -14.72 -0.86
CA ALA A 114 7.41 -16.16 -0.85
C ALA A 114 7.01 -16.68 -2.23
N ILE A 115 6.00 -16.07 -2.86
CA ILE A 115 5.57 -16.41 -4.23
C ILE A 115 6.65 -15.99 -5.23
N GLY A 116 7.23 -14.79 -5.10
CA GLY A 116 8.24 -14.32 -6.04
C GLY A 116 9.54 -15.14 -6.02
N THR A 117 9.89 -15.76 -4.89
CA THR A 117 11.00 -16.73 -4.81
C THR A 117 10.64 -18.05 -5.50
N GLN A 118 9.40 -18.49 -5.37
CA GLN A 118 8.91 -19.73 -6.00
C GLN A 118 8.73 -19.58 -7.52
N PHE A 119 8.28 -18.39 -7.97
CA PHE A 119 7.98 -18.07 -9.38
C PHE A 119 8.71 -16.79 -9.81
N PRO A 120 10.05 -16.78 -9.93
CA PRO A 120 10.80 -15.56 -10.25
C PRO A 120 10.42 -14.95 -11.60
N GLU A 121 9.93 -15.74 -12.55
CA GLU A 121 9.49 -15.30 -13.87
C GLU A 121 8.24 -14.41 -13.81
N LEU A 122 7.48 -14.45 -12.72
CA LEU A 122 6.29 -13.62 -12.50
C LEU A 122 6.59 -12.26 -11.87
N CYS A 123 7.87 -12.02 -11.51
CA CYS A 123 8.27 -10.80 -10.83
C CYS A 123 8.55 -9.63 -11.77
N VAL A 124 8.54 -8.41 -11.23
CA VAL A 124 9.06 -7.22 -11.89
C VAL A 124 10.50 -7.46 -12.34
N GLN A 125 10.82 -7.07 -13.57
CA GLN A 125 12.11 -7.26 -14.19
C GLN A 125 12.65 -5.92 -14.70
N ASN A 126 13.78 -5.45 -14.14
CA ASN A 126 14.39 -4.17 -14.49
C ASN A 126 15.07 -4.16 -15.86
N VAL A 127 15.75 -3.05 -16.19
CA VAL A 127 16.42 -2.86 -17.49
C VAL A 127 17.55 -3.87 -17.75
N TRP A 128 18.18 -4.43 -16.71
CA TRP A 128 19.23 -5.46 -16.79
C TRP A 128 18.70 -6.88 -16.67
N ARG A 129 17.39 -7.04 -16.60
CA ARG A 129 16.67 -8.31 -16.40
C ARG A 129 16.82 -8.88 -14.98
N ASP A 130 17.27 -8.09 -13.99
CA ASP A 130 17.22 -8.49 -12.59
C ASP A 130 15.77 -8.54 -12.15
N ARG A 131 15.44 -9.53 -11.33
CA ARG A 131 14.08 -9.78 -10.87
C ARG A 131 13.91 -9.34 -9.43
N PHE A 132 12.87 -8.56 -9.19
CA PHE A 132 12.50 -8.12 -7.85
C PHE A 132 11.62 -9.20 -7.21
N THR A 133 12.22 -10.23 -6.60
CA THR A 133 11.48 -11.36 -6.03
C THR A 133 10.50 -10.99 -4.92
N TYR A 134 10.55 -9.79 -4.40
CA TYR A 134 9.56 -9.24 -3.48
C TYR A 134 8.32 -8.65 -4.18
N SER A 135 8.36 -8.42 -5.50
CA SER A 135 7.34 -7.70 -6.27
C SER A 135 6.85 -8.51 -7.46
N LEU A 136 5.66 -9.07 -7.37
CA LEU A 136 4.99 -9.71 -8.50
C LEU A 136 4.60 -8.62 -9.53
N CYS A 137 4.72 -8.95 -10.83
CA CYS A 137 4.38 -7.99 -11.88
C CYS A 137 2.87 -8.07 -12.22
N PRO A 138 2.10 -6.98 -12.04
CA PRO A 138 0.65 -6.99 -12.30
C PRO A 138 0.29 -7.19 -13.79
N ALA A 139 1.24 -7.07 -14.71
CA ALA A 139 1.05 -7.35 -16.14
C ALA A 139 1.03 -8.86 -16.47
N GLN A 140 1.53 -9.71 -15.56
CA GLN A 140 1.58 -11.15 -15.78
C GLN A 140 0.18 -11.77 -15.61
N PRO A 141 -0.31 -12.57 -16.57
CA PRO A 141 -1.64 -13.18 -16.48
C PRO A 141 -1.84 -14.01 -15.21
N ASP A 142 -0.86 -14.86 -14.87
CA ASP A 142 -0.91 -15.70 -13.66
C ASP A 142 -0.96 -14.85 -12.37
N VAL A 143 -0.32 -13.67 -12.37
CA VAL A 143 -0.37 -12.75 -11.23
C VAL A 143 -1.74 -12.07 -11.15
N LYS A 144 -2.28 -11.63 -12.28
CA LYS A 144 -3.63 -11.04 -12.33
C LYS A 144 -4.67 -12.04 -11.81
N GLU A 145 -4.66 -13.27 -12.33
CA GLU A 145 -5.55 -14.34 -11.87
C GLU A 145 -5.40 -14.59 -10.36
N TYR A 146 -4.17 -14.68 -9.87
CA TYR A 146 -3.88 -14.86 -8.44
C TYR A 146 -4.42 -13.71 -7.59
N ILE A 147 -4.20 -12.46 -8.00
CA ILE A 147 -4.62 -11.26 -7.27
C ILE A 147 -6.15 -11.17 -7.21
N GLU A 148 -6.85 -11.41 -8.32
CA GLU A 148 -8.30 -11.43 -8.39
C GLU A 148 -8.89 -12.53 -7.50
N ALA A 149 -8.33 -13.75 -7.57
CA ALA A 149 -8.76 -14.88 -6.74
C ALA A 149 -8.50 -14.60 -5.25
N LEU A 150 -7.32 -14.08 -4.89
CA LEU A 150 -6.98 -13.75 -3.52
C LEU A 150 -7.89 -12.66 -2.95
N PHE A 151 -8.20 -11.64 -3.76
CA PHE A 151 -9.10 -10.57 -3.36
C PHE A 151 -10.51 -11.11 -3.09
N GLU A 152 -11.07 -11.88 -4.03
CA GLU A 152 -12.40 -12.47 -3.88
C GLU A 152 -12.48 -13.44 -2.69
N ASP A 153 -11.48 -14.30 -2.52
CA ASP A 153 -11.41 -15.23 -1.40
C ASP A 153 -11.30 -14.49 -0.06
N THR A 154 -10.55 -13.37 -0.02
CA THR A 154 -10.51 -12.48 1.15
C THR A 154 -11.90 -11.96 1.50
N LEU A 155 -12.67 -11.48 0.52
CA LEU A 155 -14.03 -10.98 0.76
C LEU A 155 -14.95 -12.06 1.33
N ILE A 156 -14.81 -13.30 0.85
CA ILE A 156 -15.63 -14.45 1.30
C ILE A 156 -15.25 -14.89 2.72
N GLN A 157 -13.95 -15.01 3.01
CA GLN A 157 -13.47 -15.58 4.28
C GLN A 157 -13.44 -14.57 5.42
N VAL A 158 -13.13 -13.32 5.11
CA VAL A 158 -12.96 -12.24 6.10
C VAL A 158 -14.27 -11.47 6.31
N GLN A 159 -15.04 -11.24 5.25
CA GLN A 159 -16.31 -10.49 5.24
C GLN A 159 -16.19 -9.11 5.93
N PRO A 160 -15.29 -8.23 5.47
CA PRO A 160 -15.11 -6.91 6.05
C PRO A 160 -16.18 -5.93 5.58
N ASP A 161 -16.39 -4.82 6.31
CA ASP A 161 -17.21 -3.70 5.84
C ASP A 161 -16.53 -2.94 4.70
N ARG A 162 -15.19 -2.83 4.73
CA ARG A 162 -14.35 -2.24 3.69
C ARG A 162 -13.02 -3.00 3.59
N ILE A 163 -12.41 -2.98 2.42
CA ILE A 163 -11.08 -3.54 2.18
C ILE A 163 -10.09 -2.43 1.81
N THR A 164 -9.01 -2.31 2.58
CA THR A 164 -7.92 -1.38 2.30
C THR A 164 -6.87 -2.09 1.46
N VAL A 165 -6.78 -1.71 0.19
CA VAL A 165 -5.90 -2.31 -0.81
C VAL A 165 -4.56 -1.58 -0.83
N GLU A 166 -3.49 -2.31 -0.60
CA GLU A 166 -2.10 -1.86 -0.68
C GLU A 166 -1.29 -2.72 -1.64
N ALA A 167 -0.32 -2.13 -2.31
CA ALA A 167 0.59 -2.83 -3.22
C ALA A 167 -0.16 -3.67 -4.28
N ALA A 168 -1.13 -3.07 -4.96
CA ALA A 168 -1.78 -3.64 -6.14
C ALA A 168 -1.35 -2.90 -7.43
N SER A 169 -0.11 -2.43 -7.45
CA SER A 169 0.55 -1.68 -8.53
C SER A 169 1.97 -2.20 -8.73
N PHE A 170 2.79 -1.51 -9.53
CA PHE A 170 4.21 -1.83 -9.65
C PHE A 170 4.97 -1.30 -8.43
N MET A 171 5.66 -2.17 -7.71
CA MET A 171 6.53 -1.72 -6.63
C MET A 171 7.84 -1.17 -7.18
N MET A 172 8.36 -0.15 -6.54
CA MET A 172 9.67 0.40 -6.85
C MET A 172 10.81 -0.51 -6.38
N MET A 173 11.99 -0.34 -6.98
CA MET A 173 13.22 -0.97 -6.49
C MET A 173 13.44 -0.64 -5.00
N LYS A 174 13.36 0.63 -4.64
CA LYS A 174 13.39 1.06 -3.23
C LYS A 174 11.96 1.14 -2.70
N HIS A 175 11.62 0.24 -1.79
CA HIS A 175 10.29 0.15 -1.21
C HIS A 175 10.36 0.04 0.32
N GLY A 176 9.84 1.02 1.03
CA GLY A 176 9.59 0.95 2.47
C GLY A 176 10.79 0.89 3.42
N GLY A 177 12.02 0.73 2.93
CA GLY A 177 13.24 0.92 3.69
C GLY A 177 13.88 -0.33 4.31
N HIS A 178 15.20 -0.29 4.40
CA HIS A 178 16.16 -1.18 5.08
C HIS A 178 16.47 -2.52 4.40
N HIS A 179 15.91 -2.82 3.22
CA HIS A 179 16.27 -4.02 2.46
C HIS A 179 17.33 -3.72 1.39
N GLU A 180 17.34 -2.49 0.84
CA GLU A 180 18.28 -2.06 -0.18
C GLU A 180 19.58 -1.57 0.49
N ILE A 181 20.64 -2.33 0.30
CA ILE A 181 21.99 -1.95 0.78
C ILE A 181 22.78 -1.44 -0.41
N ASN A 182 22.97 -0.14 -0.47
CA ASN A 182 23.84 0.50 -1.45
C ASN A 182 24.64 1.63 -0.79
N LEU A 183 25.81 1.94 -1.38
CA LEU A 183 26.70 3.03 -0.93
C LEU A 183 26.70 4.22 -1.89
N LEU A 184 25.91 4.12 -2.97
CA LEU A 184 25.78 5.17 -3.97
C LEU A 184 24.53 5.98 -3.71
N HIS A 185 24.57 7.26 -4.05
CA HIS A 185 23.34 8.05 -4.15
C HIS A 185 22.59 7.64 -5.42
N VAL A 186 21.36 7.15 -5.27
CA VAL A 186 20.48 6.82 -6.39
C VAL A 186 19.33 7.82 -6.38
N GLY A 187 19.43 8.86 -7.21
CA GLY A 187 18.42 9.92 -7.32
C GLY A 187 17.06 9.40 -7.81
N GLU A 188 16.00 10.21 -7.64
CA GLU A 188 14.62 9.79 -7.94
C GLU A 188 14.42 9.31 -9.38
N ALA A 189 15.02 9.97 -10.37
CA ALA A 189 14.94 9.57 -11.78
C ALA A 189 15.59 8.21 -12.03
N ALA A 190 16.74 7.94 -11.40
CA ALA A 190 17.39 6.64 -11.50
C ALA A 190 16.56 5.55 -10.82
N GLN A 191 16.00 5.83 -9.64
CA GLN A 191 15.09 4.90 -8.95
C GLN A 191 13.85 4.58 -9.80
N TRP A 192 13.24 5.58 -10.45
CA TRP A 192 12.13 5.39 -11.37
C TRP A 192 12.50 4.50 -12.56
N LEU A 193 13.58 4.82 -13.29
CA LEU A 193 14.04 4.04 -14.44
C LEU A 193 14.40 2.59 -14.06
N LEU A 194 15.02 2.37 -12.88
CA LEU A 194 15.32 1.04 -12.34
C LEU A 194 14.06 0.26 -11.99
N SER A 195 12.96 0.94 -11.70
CA SER A 195 11.69 0.34 -11.29
C SER A 195 10.73 0.07 -12.46
N LEU A 196 11.09 0.50 -13.68
CA LEU A 196 10.36 0.13 -14.88
C LEU A 196 10.46 -1.38 -15.12
N CYS A 197 9.31 -2.03 -15.34
CA CYS A 197 9.29 -3.47 -15.62
C CYS A 197 9.38 -3.74 -17.11
N PHE A 198 10.39 -4.51 -17.51
CA PHE A 198 10.61 -4.95 -18.90
C PHE A 198 10.42 -6.47 -19.06
N CYS A 199 9.57 -7.10 -18.25
CA CYS A 199 9.21 -8.49 -18.43
C CYS A 199 8.45 -8.71 -19.77
N PRO A 200 8.38 -9.95 -20.29
CA PRO A 200 7.71 -10.21 -21.57
C PRO A 200 6.26 -9.73 -21.61
N ALA A 201 5.50 -9.84 -20.50
CA ALA A 201 4.11 -9.37 -20.43
C ALA A 201 4.01 -7.85 -20.55
N CYS A 202 4.85 -7.08 -19.84
CA CYS A 202 4.87 -5.62 -19.98
C CYS A 202 5.22 -5.16 -21.38
N LYS A 203 6.22 -5.79 -22.02
CA LYS A 203 6.60 -5.47 -23.40
C LYS A 203 5.49 -5.81 -24.40
N ARG A 204 4.82 -6.94 -24.24
CA ARG A 204 3.67 -7.31 -25.09
C ARG A 204 2.56 -6.29 -25.01
N ILE A 205 2.14 -5.91 -23.78
CA ILE A 205 1.09 -4.91 -23.57
C ILE A 205 1.51 -3.54 -24.14
N ALA A 206 2.79 -3.15 -24.01
CA ALA A 206 3.32 -1.94 -24.62
C ALA A 206 3.25 -2.01 -26.15
N SER A 207 3.62 -3.14 -26.76
CA SER A 207 3.56 -3.37 -28.22
C SER A 207 2.13 -3.29 -28.77
N GLU A 208 1.13 -3.82 -28.04
CA GLU A 208 -0.29 -3.71 -28.38
C GLU A 208 -0.76 -2.24 -28.44
N ARG A 209 -0.01 -1.33 -27.82
CA ARG A 209 -0.21 0.13 -27.83
C ARG A 209 0.72 0.88 -28.77
N GLY A 210 1.46 0.17 -29.62
CA GLY A 210 2.40 0.75 -30.55
C GLY A 210 3.73 1.23 -29.93
N ILE A 211 4.07 0.77 -28.72
CA ILE A 211 5.26 1.15 -27.99
C ILE A 211 6.30 0.03 -28.11
N ASP A 212 7.47 0.33 -28.63
CA ASP A 212 8.60 -0.60 -28.68
C ASP A 212 9.27 -0.72 -27.31
N GLY A 213 8.85 -1.74 -26.53
CA GLY A 213 9.38 -1.97 -25.19
C GLY A 213 10.87 -2.34 -25.15
N ASP A 214 11.44 -2.89 -26.22
CA ASP A 214 12.88 -3.16 -26.32
C ASP A 214 13.67 -1.88 -26.52
N ALA A 215 13.20 -0.99 -27.39
CA ALA A 215 13.80 0.33 -27.58
C ALA A 215 13.75 1.17 -26.30
N VAL A 216 12.62 1.16 -25.58
CA VAL A 216 12.49 1.85 -24.27
C VAL A 216 13.43 1.25 -23.21
N GLN A 217 13.62 -0.08 -23.19
CA GLN A 217 14.58 -0.73 -22.29
C GLN A 217 16.01 -0.27 -22.57
N GLU A 218 16.46 -0.27 -23.82
CA GLU A 218 17.81 0.18 -24.20
C GLU A 218 18.02 1.68 -23.97
N LEU A 219 16.99 2.50 -24.21
CA LEU A 219 17.01 3.92 -23.86
C LEU A 219 17.20 4.11 -22.35
N SER A 220 16.38 3.42 -21.53
CA SER A 220 16.47 3.49 -20.07
C SER A 220 17.86 3.09 -19.57
N LYS A 221 18.47 2.06 -20.16
CA LYS A 221 19.83 1.61 -19.86
C LYS A 221 20.88 2.69 -20.14
N ARG A 222 20.79 3.34 -21.31
CA ARG A 222 21.71 4.44 -21.69
C ARG A 222 21.60 5.63 -20.75
N LEU A 223 20.38 5.95 -20.31
CA LEU A 223 20.14 7.07 -19.38
C LEU A 223 20.64 6.74 -17.96
N LEU A 224 20.45 5.51 -17.49
CA LEU A 224 20.89 5.07 -16.17
C LEU A 224 22.40 4.97 -16.02
N GLN A 225 23.10 4.53 -17.05
CA GLN A 225 24.53 4.26 -16.96
C GLN A 225 25.36 5.45 -16.43
N PRO A 226 25.22 6.69 -16.92
CA PRO A 226 25.93 7.83 -16.34
C PRO A 226 25.46 8.20 -14.92
N MET A 227 24.17 8.03 -14.61
CA MET A 227 23.63 8.32 -13.28
C MET A 227 24.24 7.42 -12.20
N LEU A 228 24.49 6.14 -12.53
CA LEU A 228 25.02 5.17 -11.58
C LEU A 228 26.55 5.09 -11.55
N SER A 229 27.22 5.41 -12.66
CA SER A 229 28.68 5.27 -12.78
C SER A 229 29.48 6.48 -12.32
N LYS A 230 28.86 7.66 -12.21
CA LYS A 230 29.54 8.91 -11.88
C LYS A 230 29.48 9.28 -10.39
N ASP A 231 28.62 8.59 -9.63
CA ASP A 231 28.43 8.83 -8.19
C ASP A 231 28.32 10.33 -7.84
N TYR A 232 27.43 10.99 -8.55
CA TYR A 232 27.10 12.38 -8.26
C TYR A 232 26.34 12.45 -6.95
N GLY A 233 26.51 12.97 -5.93
CA GLY A 233 25.62 13.13 -4.79
C GLY A 233 24.26 13.75 -5.18
N PRO A 234 23.40 14.09 -4.21
CA PRO A 234 22.12 14.72 -4.49
C PRO A 234 22.31 15.99 -5.36
N LEU A 235 21.57 16.06 -6.47
CA LEU A 235 21.59 17.21 -7.38
C LEU A 235 20.38 18.11 -7.11
N PRO A 236 20.51 19.45 -7.25
CA PRO A 236 19.39 20.38 -7.04
C PRO A 236 18.20 20.13 -7.95
N GLU A 237 18.42 19.58 -9.15
CA GLU A 237 17.41 19.31 -10.18
C GLU A 237 16.73 17.96 -10.07
N GLU A 238 17.02 17.12 -9.09
CA GLU A 238 16.46 15.76 -8.98
C GLU A 238 14.94 15.72 -9.10
N GLY A 239 14.24 16.65 -8.45
CA GLY A 239 12.78 16.72 -8.48
C GLY A 239 12.20 17.01 -9.88
N SER A 240 12.94 17.68 -10.77
CA SER A 240 12.49 17.99 -12.13
C SER A 240 13.04 17.02 -13.18
N GLN A 241 14.02 16.19 -12.84
CA GLN A 241 14.71 15.32 -13.78
C GLN A 241 13.77 14.29 -14.43
N ILE A 242 12.82 13.74 -13.71
CA ILE A 242 11.83 12.80 -14.26
C ILE A 242 10.96 13.50 -15.32
N ALA A 243 10.47 14.71 -15.03
CA ALA A 243 9.71 15.50 -16.00
C ALA A 243 10.53 15.81 -17.25
N TYR A 244 11.80 16.20 -17.08
CA TYR A 244 12.74 16.41 -18.21
C TYR A 244 12.88 15.16 -19.08
N LEU A 245 13.05 13.97 -18.46
CA LEU A 245 13.17 12.71 -19.19
C LEU A 245 11.90 12.37 -19.97
N MET A 246 10.72 12.53 -19.35
CA MET A 246 9.43 12.27 -20.02
C MET A 246 9.19 13.22 -21.21
N LEU A 247 9.58 14.49 -21.08
CA LEU A 247 9.42 15.49 -22.14
C LEU A 247 10.46 15.32 -23.27
N SER A 248 11.69 14.92 -22.93
CA SER A 248 12.79 14.75 -23.90
C SER A 248 12.72 13.40 -24.64
N TYR A 249 12.07 12.40 -24.01
CA TYR A 249 11.93 11.04 -24.54
C TYR A 249 10.46 10.60 -24.42
N PRO A 250 9.59 11.01 -25.37
CA PRO A 250 8.14 10.72 -25.30
C PRO A 250 7.79 9.22 -25.17
N GLU A 251 8.66 8.34 -25.66
CA GLU A 251 8.54 6.89 -25.52
C GLU A 251 8.59 6.40 -24.05
N LEU A 252 9.36 7.09 -23.18
CA LEU A 252 9.36 6.82 -21.74
C LEU A 252 8.01 7.18 -21.11
N TYR A 253 7.44 8.32 -21.51
CA TYR A 253 6.12 8.73 -21.05
C TYR A 253 5.03 7.77 -21.52
N ALA A 254 5.07 7.36 -22.78
CA ALA A 254 4.13 6.39 -23.33
C ALA A 254 4.21 5.03 -22.59
N TYR A 255 5.43 4.58 -22.28
CA TYR A 255 5.65 3.36 -21.50
C TYR A 255 5.13 3.48 -20.08
N GLN A 256 5.32 4.64 -19.44
CA GLN A 256 4.74 4.95 -18.12
C GLN A 256 3.21 4.91 -18.16
N GLN A 257 2.58 5.49 -19.18
CA GLN A 257 1.12 5.42 -19.36
C GLN A 257 0.62 3.98 -19.54
N SER A 258 1.39 3.12 -20.20
CA SER A 258 1.05 1.69 -20.31
C SER A 258 1.06 1.00 -18.94
N ARG A 259 2.00 1.33 -18.04
CA ARG A 259 2.02 0.81 -16.66
C ARG A 259 0.81 1.30 -15.85
N GLU A 260 0.47 2.57 -15.97
CA GLU A 260 -0.70 3.17 -15.30
C GLU A 260 -2.00 2.49 -15.73
N GLN A 261 -2.12 2.13 -17.00
CA GLN A 261 -3.29 1.40 -17.49
C GLN A 261 -3.36 -0.02 -16.95
N ILE A 262 -2.23 -0.73 -16.88
CA ILE A 262 -2.18 -2.08 -16.28
C ILE A 262 -2.69 -2.05 -14.84
N THR A 263 -2.24 -1.07 -14.06
CA THR A 263 -2.71 -0.88 -12.68
C THR A 263 -4.20 -0.52 -12.65
N THR A 264 -4.63 0.39 -13.53
CA THR A 264 -6.04 0.80 -13.62
C THR A 264 -6.95 -0.39 -13.95
N ASP A 265 -6.58 -1.20 -14.94
CA ASP A 265 -7.35 -2.38 -15.35
C ASP A 265 -7.44 -3.42 -14.23
N LEU A 266 -6.37 -3.61 -13.46
CA LEU A 266 -6.38 -4.49 -12.29
C LEU A 266 -7.34 -3.97 -11.22
N ILE A 267 -7.24 -2.70 -10.83
CA ILE A 267 -8.10 -2.12 -9.79
C ILE A 267 -9.56 -2.07 -10.24
N ALA A 268 -9.84 -1.80 -11.52
CA ALA A 268 -11.19 -1.87 -12.08
C ALA A 268 -11.80 -3.29 -11.91
N SER A 269 -11.01 -4.33 -12.19
CA SER A 269 -11.42 -5.72 -11.97
C SER A 269 -11.71 -6.01 -10.48
N LEU A 270 -10.84 -5.53 -9.57
CA LEU A 270 -11.08 -5.68 -8.12
C LEU A 270 -12.35 -4.92 -7.67
N HIS A 271 -12.62 -3.75 -8.27
CA HIS A 271 -13.83 -2.98 -8.00
C HIS A 271 -15.10 -3.74 -8.41
N GLU A 272 -15.09 -4.36 -9.59
CA GLU A 272 -16.19 -5.22 -10.04
C GLU A 272 -16.42 -6.41 -9.11
N ILE A 273 -15.33 -7.04 -8.63
CA ILE A 273 -15.40 -8.11 -7.65
C ILE A 273 -16.01 -7.60 -6.35
N ALA A 274 -15.50 -6.49 -5.80
CA ALA A 274 -16.00 -5.89 -4.56
C ALA A 274 -17.49 -5.53 -4.64
N GLY A 275 -17.94 -5.04 -5.79
CA GLY A 275 -19.35 -4.72 -6.05
C GLY A 275 -20.29 -5.92 -5.90
N ARG A 276 -19.85 -7.14 -6.29
CA ARG A 276 -20.64 -8.37 -6.10
C ARG A 276 -20.89 -8.71 -4.63
N TYR A 277 -19.98 -8.31 -3.75
CA TYR A 277 -20.05 -8.54 -2.30
C TYR A 277 -20.51 -7.30 -1.52
N GLN A 278 -20.79 -6.18 -2.19
CA GLN A 278 -21.19 -4.92 -1.58
C GLN A 278 -20.14 -4.38 -0.59
N VAL A 279 -18.86 -4.68 -0.83
CA VAL A 279 -17.73 -4.21 -0.02
C VAL A 279 -17.09 -3.00 -0.73
N LYS A 280 -16.80 -1.95 0.03
CA LYS A 280 -16.14 -0.75 -0.47
C LYS A 280 -14.63 -0.89 -0.47
N ILE A 281 -13.96 -0.26 -1.44
CA ILE A 281 -12.50 -0.25 -1.57
C ILE A 281 -11.92 1.06 -1.03
N ASP A 282 -11.05 0.94 -0.03
CA ASP A 282 -10.07 1.95 0.35
C ASP A 282 -8.76 1.62 -0.38
N TYR A 283 -8.15 2.59 -1.07
CA TYR A 283 -6.94 2.35 -1.85
C TYR A 283 -5.77 3.19 -1.33
N ILE A 284 -4.64 2.54 -1.04
CA ILE A 284 -3.37 3.19 -0.69
C ILE A 284 -2.63 3.48 -1.99
N PRO A 285 -2.47 4.76 -2.40
CA PRO A 285 -1.96 5.11 -3.73
C PRO A 285 -0.49 4.77 -3.96
N SER A 286 0.28 4.62 -2.88
CA SER A 286 1.69 4.22 -2.93
C SER A 286 2.01 3.37 -1.71
N SER A 287 2.69 2.25 -1.92
CA SER A 287 3.17 1.37 -0.86
C SER A 287 4.39 1.92 -0.13
N THR A 288 4.99 2.98 -0.64
CA THR A 288 6.04 3.76 0.01
C THR A 288 5.47 5.10 0.50
N PRO A 289 5.95 5.63 1.63
CA PRO A 289 5.47 6.89 2.18
C PRO A 289 6.01 8.10 1.38
N PHE A 290 5.81 8.08 0.06
CA PHE A 290 6.04 9.20 -0.83
C PHE A 290 4.91 10.22 -0.73
N SER A 291 5.14 11.41 -1.27
CA SER A 291 4.03 12.31 -1.59
C SER A 291 3.02 11.60 -2.49
N VAL A 292 1.74 11.82 -2.27
CA VAL A 292 0.67 11.25 -3.10
C VAL A 292 0.86 11.55 -4.59
N ASN A 293 1.49 12.68 -4.90
CA ASN A 293 1.82 13.09 -6.27
C ASN A 293 2.92 12.24 -6.93
N GLN A 294 3.63 11.43 -6.15
CA GLN A 294 4.65 10.50 -6.64
C GLN A 294 4.12 9.08 -6.85
N SER A 295 2.81 8.85 -6.65
CA SER A 295 2.18 7.55 -6.87
C SER A 295 2.36 7.02 -8.30
N PHE A 296 2.55 7.91 -9.29
CA PHE A 296 2.86 7.52 -10.67
C PHE A 296 4.14 6.70 -10.79
N LEU A 297 5.11 6.87 -9.86
CA LEU A 297 6.34 6.06 -9.85
C LEU A 297 6.04 4.56 -9.71
N GLU A 298 4.95 4.22 -9.04
CA GLU A 298 4.44 2.85 -8.91
C GLU A 298 3.42 2.47 -10.01
N GLY A 299 3.30 3.28 -11.08
CA GLY A 299 2.32 3.06 -12.15
C GLY A 299 0.89 3.33 -11.72
N VAL A 300 0.67 4.29 -10.84
CA VAL A 300 -0.66 4.69 -10.33
C VAL A 300 -1.07 6.04 -10.90
N SER A 301 -2.13 6.08 -11.67
CA SER A 301 -2.81 7.31 -12.09
C SER A 301 -4.01 7.57 -11.19
N LEU A 302 -3.92 8.53 -10.28
CA LEU A 302 -5.02 8.88 -9.36
C LEU A 302 -6.32 9.21 -10.11
N ARG A 303 -6.21 9.96 -11.21
CA ARG A 303 -7.35 10.31 -12.07
C ARG A 303 -8.04 9.08 -12.64
N ASN A 304 -7.27 8.12 -13.17
CA ASN A 304 -7.82 6.93 -13.79
C ASN A 304 -8.39 5.96 -12.74
N LEU A 305 -7.83 5.96 -11.52
CA LEU A 305 -8.30 5.11 -10.43
C LEU A 305 -9.53 5.65 -9.69
N ALA A 306 -9.75 6.96 -9.68
CA ALA A 306 -10.86 7.57 -8.93
C ALA A 306 -12.23 6.90 -9.17
N PRO A 307 -12.61 6.48 -10.40
CA PRO A 307 -13.88 5.78 -10.63
C PRO A 307 -13.95 4.36 -10.06
N HIS A 308 -12.83 3.77 -9.67
CA HIS A 308 -12.70 2.37 -9.27
C HIS A 308 -12.36 2.18 -7.78
N VAL A 309 -12.36 3.25 -7.00
CA VAL A 309 -12.09 3.20 -5.55
C VAL A 309 -13.09 4.10 -4.83
N ASP A 310 -13.55 3.68 -3.65
CA ASP A 310 -14.48 4.49 -2.86
C ASP A 310 -13.75 5.55 -2.04
N ARG A 311 -12.49 5.28 -1.64
CA ARG A 311 -11.69 6.19 -0.83
C ARG A 311 -10.21 6.05 -1.17
N PHE A 312 -9.50 7.16 -1.33
CA PHE A 312 -8.04 7.16 -1.28
C PHE A 312 -7.54 7.26 0.16
N VAL A 313 -6.54 6.45 0.50
CA VAL A 313 -5.91 6.42 1.83
C VAL A 313 -4.39 6.61 1.69
N PRO A 314 -3.92 7.83 1.38
CA PRO A 314 -2.49 8.08 1.26
C PRO A 314 -1.77 7.92 2.61
N LEU A 315 -0.53 7.40 2.56
CA LEU A 315 0.36 7.28 3.70
C LEU A 315 1.03 8.63 3.99
N MET A 316 0.35 9.51 4.73
CA MET A 316 0.84 10.85 5.11
C MET A 316 1.84 10.76 6.28
N TYR A 317 2.92 9.98 6.07
CA TYR A 317 3.91 9.68 7.10
C TYR A 317 5.00 10.76 7.25
N GLY A 318 5.00 11.78 6.41
CA GLY A 318 5.90 12.93 6.52
C GLY A 318 5.82 13.61 7.88
N ASP A 319 6.86 14.35 8.26
CA ASP A 319 6.92 15.11 9.51
C ASP A 319 6.29 16.50 9.43
N GLN A 320 6.06 17.02 8.22
CA GLN A 320 5.51 18.35 7.97
C GLN A 320 4.01 18.31 7.72
N THR A 321 3.26 19.14 8.46
CA THR A 321 1.81 19.28 8.36
C THR A 321 1.38 19.87 7.02
N ASP A 322 2.15 20.81 6.47
CA ASP A 322 1.85 21.43 5.17
C ASP A 322 1.90 20.43 4.01
N SER A 323 2.80 19.44 4.06
CA SER A 323 2.83 18.36 3.08
C SER A 323 1.57 17.51 3.12
N LEU A 324 0.99 17.29 4.32
CA LEU A 324 -0.29 16.61 4.48
C LEU A 324 -1.42 17.44 3.87
N ARG A 325 -1.52 18.73 4.20
CA ARG A 325 -2.54 19.65 3.65
C ARG A 325 -2.51 19.63 2.12
N TYR A 326 -1.33 19.86 1.55
CA TYR A 326 -1.13 19.84 0.10
C TYR A 326 -1.51 18.50 -0.53
N GLY A 327 -1.17 17.39 0.12
CA GLY A 327 -1.54 16.05 -0.38
C GLY A 327 -3.04 15.79 -0.39
N VAL A 328 -3.78 16.23 0.63
CA VAL A 328 -5.25 16.11 0.67
C VAL A 328 -5.89 16.98 -0.41
N GLN A 329 -5.47 18.26 -0.53
CA GLN A 329 -5.96 19.17 -1.56
C GLN A 329 -5.74 18.62 -2.97
N ASN A 330 -4.57 18.03 -3.25
CA ASN A 330 -4.29 17.43 -4.56
C ASN A 330 -5.20 16.24 -4.90
N LEU A 331 -5.55 15.41 -3.94
CA LEU A 331 -6.52 14.33 -4.17
C LEU A 331 -7.89 14.87 -4.56
N GLN A 332 -8.35 15.95 -3.92
CA GLN A 332 -9.63 16.60 -4.22
C GLN A 332 -9.68 17.21 -5.64
N LEU A 333 -8.54 17.57 -6.23
CA LEU A 333 -8.46 18.07 -7.60
C LEU A 333 -8.81 17.00 -8.66
N HIS A 334 -8.65 15.71 -8.33
CA HIS A 334 -8.98 14.61 -9.25
C HIS A 334 -10.49 14.33 -9.27
N ASP A 335 -11.11 14.26 -8.10
CA ASP A 335 -12.58 14.20 -7.93
C ASP A 335 -12.96 14.85 -6.58
N PRO A 336 -13.66 15.99 -6.58
CA PRO A 336 -14.10 16.67 -5.36
C PRO A 336 -15.07 15.87 -4.49
N LYS A 337 -15.69 14.80 -5.03
CA LYS A 337 -16.61 13.91 -4.30
C LYS A 337 -15.92 12.69 -3.71
N GLN A 338 -14.66 12.45 -4.07
CA GLN A 338 -13.90 11.31 -3.61
C GLN A 338 -13.71 11.34 -2.09
N GLU A 339 -14.05 10.25 -1.41
CA GLU A 339 -13.71 10.12 0.01
C GLU A 339 -12.17 10.06 0.16
N ILE A 340 -11.65 10.74 1.18
CA ILE A 340 -10.22 10.76 1.49
C ILE A 340 -10.03 10.31 2.94
N GLY A 341 -9.32 9.21 3.14
CA GLY A 341 -8.78 8.81 4.43
C GLY A 341 -7.31 9.27 4.53
N VAL A 342 -6.85 9.60 5.70
CA VAL A 342 -5.44 9.97 5.93
C VAL A 342 -4.81 8.96 6.87
N ALA A 343 -3.80 8.23 6.40
CA ALA A 343 -3.02 7.34 7.24
C ALA A 343 -1.83 8.09 7.87
N LEU A 344 -1.78 8.11 9.20
CA LEU A 344 -0.79 8.81 10.01
C LEU A 344 0.16 7.82 10.69
N SER A 345 1.46 8.05 10.59
CA SER A 345 2.47 7.24 11.26
C SER A 345 2.63 7.63 12.73
N LEU A 346 2.67 6.63 13.58
CA LEU A 346 3.05 6.77 15.00
C LEU A 346 4.54 6.53 15.25
N HIS A 347 5.36 6.36 14.19
CA HIS A 347 6.80 6.14 14.29
C HIS A 347 7.50 7.37 14.92
N HIS A 348 8.47 7.12 15.82
CA HIS A 348 9.14 8.17 16.62
C HIS A 348 9.85 9.24 15.79
N GLN A 349 10.37 8.92 14.60
CA GLN A 349 11.00 9.88 13.70
C GLN A 349 9.99 10.71 12.90
N ARG A 350 8.76 10.22 12.71
CA ARG A 350 7.71 10.85 11.89
C ARG A 350 6.72 11.65 12.73
N THR A 351 6.44 11.18 13.94
CA THR A 351 5.56 11.86 14.91
C THR A 351 6.31 12.00 16.23
N LYS A 352 7.01 13.11 16.38
CA LYS A 352 7.97 13.31 17.46
C LYS A 352 7.33 13.68 18.80
N THR A 353 6.15 14.32 18.77
CA THR A 353 5.42 14.79 19.96
C THR A 353 3.93 14.54 19.85
N LYS A 354 3.24 14.55 20.99
CA LYS A 354 1.76 14.51 21.05
C LYS A 354 1.16 15.70 20.29
N GLY A 355 1.73 16.91 20.46
CA GLY A 355 1.26 18.11 19.77
C GLY A 355 1.35 17.99 18.25
N ALA A 356 2.42 17.43 17.71
CA ALA A 356 2.57 17.18 16.27
C ALA A 356 1.52 16.21 15.72
N LEU A 357 1.09 15.19 16.49
CA LEU A 357 0.00 14.32 16.07
C LEU A 357 -1.33 15.06 16.05
N ILE A 358 -1.63 15.83 17.09
CA ILE A 358 -2.85 16.66 17.19
C ILE A 358 -2.94 17.65 16.02
N GLU A 359 -1.83 18.32 15.70
CA GLU A 359 -1.74 19.25 14.58
C GLU A 359 -2.05 18.58 13.24
N LYS A 360 -1.45 17.42 12.97
CA LYS A 360 -1.72 16.63 11.75
C LYS A 360 -3.18 16.18 11.65
N VAL A 361 -3.76 15.73 12.75
CA VAL A 361 -5.17 15.31 12.80
C VAL A 361 -6.09 16.49 12.50
N LYS A 362 -5.88 17.65 13.14
CA LYS A 362 -6.64 18.85 12.84
C LYS A 362 -6.51 19.28 11.38
N ALA A 363 -5.28 19.32 10.87
CA ALA A 363 -5.02 19.66 9.48
C ALA A 363 -5.74 18.72 8.50
N ALA A 364 -5.72 17.40 8.74
CA ALA A 364 -6.43 16.44 7.90
C ALA A 364 -7.94 16.72 7.87
N VAL A 365 -8.54 16.99 9.04
CA VAL A 365 -9.99 17.29 9.16
C VAL A 365 -10.34 18.61 8.50
N GLU A 366 -9.54 19.65 8.74
CA GLU A 366 -9.71 20.99 8.14
C GLU A 366 -9.67 20.95 6.61
N GLU A 367 -8.82 20.09 6.04
CA GLU A 367 -8.73 19.89 4.58
C GLU A 367 -9.81 18.92 4.04
N GLY A 368 -10.73 18.43 4.89
CA GLY A 368 -11.88 17.63 4.46
C GLY A 368 -11.65 16.13 4.39
N ALA A 369 -10.66 15.57 5.10
CA ALA A 369 -10.53 14.14 5.24
C ALA A 369 -11.77 13.54 5.92
N ASN A 370 -12.30 12.44 5.38
CA ASN A 370 -13.48 11.74 5.90
C ASN A 370 -13.11 10.67 6.94
N CYS A 371 -11.84 10.26 6.95
CA CYS A 371 -11.36 9.20 7.83
C CYS A 371 -9.90 9.45 8.23
N LEU A 372 -9.60 9.09 9.46
CA LEU A 372 -8.24 9.07 10.01
C LEU A 372 -7.85 7.64 10.31
N TYR A 373 -6.68 7.23 9.84
CA TYR A 373 -6.09 5.93 10.14
C TYR A 373 -4.76 6.12 10.87
N TYR A 374 -4.50 5.30 11.89
CA TYR A 374 -3.23 5.32 12.63
C TYR A 374 -2.43 4.04 12.38
N TYR A 375 -1.18 4.18 12.02
CA TYR A 375 -0.27 3.07 11.80
C TYR A 375 0.76 3.02 12.93
N ASN A 376 0.84 2.01 13.76
CA ASN A 376 0.13 0.74 13.82
C ASN A 376 0.00 0.32 15.31
N TYR A 377 -1.16 -0.19 15.74
CA TYR A 377 -1.42 -0.63 17.12
C TYR A 377 -0.36 -1.61 17.63
N SER A 378 -0.02 -2.61 16.81
CA SER A 378 0.89 -3.69 17.16
C SER A 378 2.32 -3.21 17.48
N LEU A 379 2.72 -2.05 16.97
CA LEU A 379 4.07 -1.54 17.04
C LEU A 379 4.27 -0.41 18.07
N VAL A 380 3.19 0.04 18.73
CA VAL A 380 3.24 1.17 19.65
C VAL A 380 2.97 0.76 21.08
N ASN A 381 3.46 1.55 22.02
CA ASN A 381 3.22 1.39 23.45
C ASN A 381 2.04 2.27 23.94
N GLU A 382 1.65 2.11 25.21
CA GLU A 382 0.57 2.84 25.85
C GLU A 382 0.74 4.38 25.76
N ARG A 383 1.97 4.88 25.82
CA ARG A 383 2.24 6.31 25.66
C ARG A 383 1.78 6.83 24.28
N ARG A 384 2.02 6.05 23.22
CA ARG A 384 1.59 6.42 21.85
C ARG A 384 0.08 6.27 21.68
N LEU A 385 -0.54 5.28 22.31
CA LEU A 385 -1.99 5.14 22.34
C LEU A 385 -2.66 6.33 23.04
N ALA A 386 -2.09 6.81 24.14
CA ALA A 386 -2.56 8.02 24.79
C ALA A 386 -2.43 9.29 23.92
N TRP A 387 -1.45 9.34 22.99
CA TRP A 387 -1.38 10.42 22.01
C TRP A 387 -2.49 10.35 20.97
N VAL A 388 -2.84 9.14 20.52
CA VAL A 388 -3.97 8.91 19.62
C VAL A 388 -5.27 9.35 20.28
N GLN A 389 -5.48 8.96 21.54
CA GLN A 389 -6.65 9.40 22.31
C GLN A 389 -6.76 10.93 22.32
N ALA A 390 -5.70 11.64 22.73
CA ALA A 390 -5.69 13.10 22.77
C ALA A 390 -5.89 13.76 21.39
N ALA A 391 -5.41 13.12 20.33
CA ALA A 391 -5.62 13.59 18.96
C ALA A 391 -7.09 13.41 18.52
N ASN A 392 -7.69 12.26 18.84
CA ASN A 392 -9.10 11.97 18.55
C ASN A 392 -10.07 12.87 19.33
N GLU A 393 -9.73 13.24 20.57
CA GLU A 393 -10.50 14.18 21.39
C GLU A 393 -10.43 15.64 20.87
N SER A 394 -9.50 15.96 19.99
CA SER A 394 -9.28 17.32 19.48
C SER A 394 -10.13 17.68 18.25
N VAL A 395 -10.86 16.70 17.67
CA VAL A 395 -11.68 16.83 16.44
C VAL A 395 -13.01 16.12 16.53
#